data_1f068f435385fcda8d8241916b6ffbe8
#
_entry.id   1f068f435385fcda8d8241916b6ffbe8
#
_cell.length_a   1.000
_cell.length_b   1.000
_cell.length_c   1.000
_cell.angle_alpha   90.00
_cell.angle_beta   90.00
_cell.angle_gamma   90.00
#
_symmetry.space_group_name_H-M   'P 1'
#
loop_
_entity.id
_entity.type
_entity.pdbx_description
1 polymer ?
#
loop_
_entity_poly.entity_id
_entity_poly.type
_entity_poly.pdbx_seq_one_letter_code
_entity_poly.pdbx_strand_id
1 'polypeptide(L)'
;MLRIIKSLINLIFGDIIFLLSYIIPKNDNIWIFGSWGGEKYSDNSKYLFEYVNKNHPEIRSIWIVKNKKIRKILENKNYEVYIKNSLKAILISLRAGAFIVTVNVARDLNIYPSKNAKIVQLWHGTPLKKILIDVKPPSQKIKLLKFLFPYLNENISILTAASSEVKKKYITAFGIDPERIKITGYPRNDGLHSPKKITTDDKKGIYLPTFRKEYNYNIFQYNFNFQKVENSLKNMGVHIYIQLHPLDDPDNKFRRLLSSSKFIHIVEFDDVYSILNDFDFLITDFSSVYFDYLLLEKPIIFAPFDLETYLSEERELYYDYYSVTPGPKAKDWNELLDEIEESLRKPEKYLNDIKRVKNLFNKYDDCENCQRVFNEIKNIL
;
A
#
# COMPACT_ATOMS: atom_id res chain seq x y z
N MET A 1 -29.82 7.27 17.09
CA MET A 1 -30.49 8.42 16.46
C MET A 1 -29.48 9.49 15.98
N LEU A 2 -28.71 10.11 16.85
CA LEU A 2 -27.69 11.16 16.48
C LEU A 2 -26.72 10.77 15.38
N ARG A 3 -26.20 9.53 15.35
CA ARG A 3 -25.30 9.04 14.30
C ARG A 3 -25.98 8.96 12.92
N ILE A 4 -27.25 8.57 12.88
CA ILE A 4 -28.03 8.46 11.64
C ILE A 4 -28.31 9.84 11.08
N ILE A 5 -28.73 10.79 11.93
CA ILE A 5 -28.98 12.19 11.55
C ILE A 5 -27.69 12.82 11.00
N LYS A 6 -26.56 12.67 11.68
CA LYS A 6 -25.26 13.17 11.22
C LYS A 6 -24.84 12.58 9.88
N SER A 7 -25.08 11.28 9.67
CA SER A 7 -24.81 10.62 8.40
C SER A 7 -25.67 11.18 7.27
N LEU A 8 -26.96 11.40 7.52
CA LEU A 8 -27.89 11.98 6.54
C LEU A 8 -27.54 13.42 6.17
N ILE A 9 -27.20 14.25 7.17
CA ILE A 9 -26.72 15.61 6.93
C ILE A 9 -25.47 15.60 6.05
N ASN A 10 -24.52 14.72 6.31
CA ASN A 10 -23.31 14.61 5.49
C ASN A 10 -23.63 14.17 4.05
N LEU A 11 -24.60 13.28 3.84
CA LEU A 11 -25.03 12.86 2.51
C LEU A 11 -25.64 14.03 1.72
N ILE A 12 -26.56 14.78 2.35
CA ILE A 12 -27.20 15.95 1.73
C ILE A 12 -26.17 17.05 1.44
N PHE A 13 -25.25 17.30 2.39
CA PHE A 13 -24.17 18.28 2.17
C PHE A 13 -23.27 17.87 1.00
N GLY A 14 -23.00 16.55 0.85
CA GLY A 14 -22.28 16.01 -0.30
C GLY A 14 -22.95 16.28 -1.62
N ASP A 15 -24.27 16.10 -1.70
CA ASP A 15 -25.04 16.42 -2.92
C ASP A 15 -25.01 17.90 -3.25
N ILE A 16 -25.14 18.78 -2.24
CA ILE A 16 -25.04 20.23 -2.45
C ILE A 16 -23.67 20.59 -3.06
N ILE A 17 -22.58 20.09 -2.48
CA ILE A 17 -21.23 20.32 -3.00
C ILE A 17 -21.07 19.76 -4.42
N PHE A 18 -21.61 18.57 -4.66
CA PHE A 18 -21.58 17.94 -5.98
C PHE A 18 -22.37 18.77 -7.02
N LEU A 19 -23.55 19.26 -6.67
CA LEU A 19 -24.35 20.13 -7.53
C LEU A 19 -23.63 21.48 -7.80
N LEU A 20 -23.04 22.10 -6.79
CA LEU A 20 -22.21 23.31 -6.98
C LEU A 20 -21.05 23.07 -7.93
N SER A 21 -20.51 21.85 -7.97
CA SER A 21 -19.41 21.51 -8.87
C SER A 21 -19.76 21.55 -10.36
N TYR A 22 -21.04 21.62 -10.73
CA TYR A 22 -21.49 21.76 -12.12
C TYR A 22 -21.27 23.16 -12.69
N ILE A 23 -21.35 24.18 -11.84
CA ILE A 23 -21.25 25.59 -12.24
C ILE A 23 -19.84 26.17 -12.02
N ILE A 24 -18.98 25.48 -11.23
CA ILE A 24 -17.63 25.92 -10.94
C ILE A 24 -16.67 25.38 -12.02
N PRO A 25 -15.96 26.25 -12.77
CA PRO A 25 -15.02 25.80 -13.79
C PRO A 25 -13.85 25.06 -13.19
N LYS A 26 -13.47 23.94 -13.82
CA LYS A 26 -12.31 23.15 -13.44
C LYS A 26 -11.02 23.80 -13.93
N ASN A 27 -9.95 23.49 -13.25
CA ASN A 27 -8.59 23.79 -13.68
C ASN A 27 -7.80 22.49 -13.72
N ASP A 28 -7.45 22.05 -14.92
CA ASP A 28 -6.77 20.77 -15.17
C ASP A 28 -5.35 20.73 -14.57
N ASN A 29 -4.82 21.89 -14.18
CA ASN A 29 -3.54 21.98 -13.49
C ASN A 29 -3.66 21.96 -11.94
N ILE A 30 -4.86 21.75 -11.37
CA ILE A 30 -5.03 21.56 -9.92
C ILE A 30 -5.25 20.09 -9.65
N TRP A 31 -4.28 19.44 -9.01
CA TRP A 31 -4.31 18.02 -8.64
C TRP A 31 -4.33 17.84 -7.13
N ILE A 32 -5.28 17.06 -6.63
CA ILE A 32 -5.45 16.80 -5.19
C ILE A 32 -5.04 15.37 -4.88
N PHE A 33 -4.13 15.22 -3.93
CA PHE A 33 -3.55 13.96 -3.51
C PHE A 33 -3.97 13.59 -2.09
N GLY A 34 -4.12 12.29 -1.84
CA GLY A 34 -4.29 11.73 -0.51
C GLY A 34 -4.00 10.25 -0.46
N SER A 35 -3.77 9.76 0.75
CA SER A 35 -3.57 8.33 1.01
C SER A 35 -4.01 7.96 2.42
N TRP A 36 -4.31 6.68 2.64
CA TRP A 36 -4.55 6.08 3.96
C TRP A 36 -5.48 6.90 4.86
N GLY A 37 -6.56 7.39 4.30
CA GLY A 37 -7.56 8.17 5.05
C GLY A 37 -7.08 9.55 5.53
N GLY A 38 -5.98 10.05 5.01
CA GLY A 38 -5.32 11.28 5.45
C GLY A 38 -4.45 11.11 6.70
N GLU A 39 -4.24 9.87 7.18
CA GLU A 39 -3.46 9.58 8.38
C GLU A 39 -1.97 9.36 8.10
N LYS A 40 -1.59 9.08 6.85
CA LYS A 40 -0.20 8.82 6.45
C LYS A 40 0.18 9.60 5.19
N TYR A 41 1.45 9.97 5.11
CA TYR A 41 2.10 10.46 3.90
C TYR A 41 3.00 9.36 3.35
N SER A 42 2.42 8.47 2.57
CA SER A 42 3.08 7.25 2.10
C SER A 42 2.39 6.69 0.86
N ASP A 43 2.90 5.54 0.37
CA ASP A 43 2.33 4.78 -0.73
C ASP A 43 2.38 5.52 -2.08
N ASN A 44 1.74 4.96 -3.10
CA ASN A 44 1.79 5.42 -4.48
C ASN A 44 1.51 6.93 -4.66
N SER A 45 0.53 7.46 -3.90
CA SER A 45 0.20 8.89 -3.96
C SER A 45 1.35 9.80 -3.54
N LYS A 46 2.17 9.41 -2.53
CA LYS A 46 3.33 10.18 -2.08
C LYS A 46 4.38 10.29 -3.18
N TYR A 47 4.75 9.16 -3.79
CA TYR A 47 5.81 9.15 -4.80
C TYR A 47 5.41 9.92 -6.05
N LEU A 48 4.16 9.77 -6.51
CA LEU A 48 3.65 10.56 -7.61
C LEU A 48 3.56 12.06 -7.27
N PHE A 49 3.14 12.40 -6.03
CA PHE A 49 3.08 13.78 -5.56
C PHE A 49 4.47 14.44 -5.55
N GLU A 50 5.47 13.75 -5.00
CA GLU A 50 6.86 14.24 -4.99
C GLU A 50 7.43 14.38 -6.41
N TYR A 51 7.14 13.41 -7.29
CA TYR A 51 7.52 13.47 -8.70
C TYR A 51 6.93 14.69 -9.42
N VAL A 52 5.62 14.92 -9.27
CA VAL A 52 4.92 16.03 -9.91
C VAL A 52 5.42 17.37 -9.39
N ASN A 53 5.58 17.54 -8.07
CA ASN A 53 6.12 18.77 -7.51
C ASN A 53 7.54 19.09 -7.98
N LYS A 54 8.36 18.06 -8.21
CA LYS A 54 9.76 18.23 -8.65
C LYS A 54 9.88 18.54 -10.15
N ASN A 55 9.09 17.85 -10.97
CA ASN A 55 9.31 17.83 -12.42
C ASN A 55 8.26 18.65 -13.20
N HIS A 56 7.14 19.02 -12.59
CA HIS A 56 5.99 19.64 -13.24
C HIS A 56 5.45 20.83 -12.41
N PRO A 57 6.22 21.92 -12.30
CA PRO A 57 5.84 23.10 -11.50
C PRO A 57 4.59 23.83 -12.02
N GLU A 58 4.17 23.55 -13.26
CA GLU A 58 2.90 24.04 -13.84
C GLU A 58 1.68 23.39 -13.20
N ILE A 59 1.85 22.26 -12.52
CA ILE A 59 0.78 21.55 -11.80
C ILE A 59 0.77 21.98 -10.34
N ARG A 60 -0.32 22.58 -9.91
CA ARG A 60 -0.56 22.89 -8.51
C ARG A 60 -0.98 21.63 -7.77
N SER A 61 -0.01 20.95 -7.16
CA SER A 61 -0.20 19.71 -6.40
C SER A 61 -0.53 20.02 -4.96
N ILE A 62 -1.65 19.49 -4.46
CA ILE A 62 -2.17 19.75 -3.11
C ILE A 62 -2.34 18.44 -2.38
N TRP A 63 -1.78 18.32 -1.17
CA TRP A 63 -1.96 17.15 -0.33
C TRP A 63 -3.03 17.37 0.74
N ILE A 64 -3.93 16.42 0.90
CA ILE A 64 -4.97 16.46 1.96
C ILE A 64 -4.58 15.51 3.10
N VAL A 65 -4.54 16.04 4.32
CA VAL A 65 -4.21 15.29 5.53
C VAL A 65 -5.28 15.45 6.61
N LYS A 66 -5.38 14.46 7.50
CA LYS A 66 -6.10 14.54 8.76
C LYS A 66 -5.15 14.80 9.92
N ASN A 67 -3.94 14.23 9.86
CA ASN A 67 -2.92 14.27 10.90
C ASN A 67 -2.17 15.61 10.87
N LYS A 68 -2.29 16.38 11.98
CA LYS A 68 -1.62 17.69 12.11
C LYS A 68 -0.10 17.62 12.15
N LYS A 69 0.49 16.51 12.63
CA LYS A 69 1.96 16.31 12.62
C LYS A 69 2.46 16.17 11.18
N ILE A 70 1.80 15.35 10.38
CA ILE A 70 2.13 15.19 8.96
C ILE A 70 1.97 16.50 8.21
N ARG A 71 0.90 17.25 8.49
CA ARG A 71 0.72 18.59 7.91
C ARG A 71 1.95 19.47 8.13
N LYS A 72 2.42 19.58 9.37
CA LYS A 72 3.60 20.40 9.70
C LYS A 72 4.87 19.92 8.99
N ILE A 73 5.07 18.62 8.88
CA ILE A 73 6.20 18.04 8.14
C ILE A 73 6.17 18.45 6.67
N LEU A 74 5.00 18.40 6.04
CA LEU A 74 4.86 18.73 4.62
C LEU A 74 4.96 20.23 4.37
N GLU A 75 4.39 21.06 5.24
CA GLU A 75 4.54 22.53 5.20
C GLU A 75 6.02 22.93 5.32
N ASN A 76 6.80 22.28 6.18
CA ASN A 76 8.25 22.50 6.29
C ASN A 76 9.05 22.11 5.03
N LYS A 77 8.48 21.26 4.19
CA LYS A 77 9.02 20.93 2.85
C LYS A 77 8.52 21.86 1.75
N ASN A 78 7.82 22.95 2.11
CA ASN A 78 7.19 23.88 1.18
C ASN A 78 6.11 23.27 0.28
N TYR A 79 5.46 22.17 0.71
CA TYR A 79 4.35 21.59 -0.01
C TYR A 79 3.02 22.26 0.39
N GLU A 80 2.12 22.39 -0.59
CA GLU A 80 0.77 22.89 -0.34
C GLU A 80 -0.09 21.80 0.31
N VAL A 81 -0.57 22.05 1.54
CA VAL A 81 -1.26 21.05 2.35
C VAL A 81 -2.51 21.65 3.00
N TYR A 82 -3.62 20.93 2.94
CA TYR A 82 -4.84 21.33 3.67
C TYR A 82 -5.31 20.21 4.59
N ILE A 83 -5.93 20.65 5.70
CA ILE A 83 -6.60 19.71 6.61
C ILE A 83 -7.90 19.23 5.97
N LYS A 84 -8.08 17.92 6.01
CA LYS A 84 -9.31 17.22 5.62
C LYS A 84 -10.54 17.90 6.21
N ASN A 85 -11.59 18.13 5.41
CA ASN A 85 -12.83 18.84 5.79
C ASN A 85 -12.68 20.34 6.10
N SER A 86 -11.52 20.95 5.90
CA SER A 86 -11.42 22.40 6.01
C SER A 86 -12.14 23.09 4.83
N LEU A 87 -12.63 24.31 5.06
CA LEU A 87 -13.29 25.10 4.01
C LEU A 87 -12.37 25.27 2.79
N LYS A 88 -11.06 25.51 3.02
CA LYS A 88 -10.08 25.62 1.93
C LYS A 88 -9.97 24.33 1.11
N ALA A 89 -9.93 23.16 1.78
CA ALA A 89 -9.90 21.88 1.09
C ALA A 89 -11.15 21.65 0.23
N ILE A 90 -12.33 22.01 0.74
CA ILE A 90 -13.60 21.90 0.01
C ILE A 90 -13.60 22.83 -1.21
N LEU A 91 -13.29 24.12 -1.03
CA LEU A 91 -13.32 25.12 -2.09
C LEU A 91 -12.33 24.78 -3.22
N ILE A 92 -11.11 24.35 -2.89
CA ILE A 92 -10.14 23.98 -3.92
C ILE A 92 -10.53 22.71 -4.65
N SER A 93 -11.18 21.75 -3.97
CA SER A 93 -11.65 20.52 -4.59
C SER A 93 -12.70 20.76 -5.65
N LEU A 94 -13.53 21.80 -5.50
CA LEU A 94 -14.52 22.20 -6.51
C LEU A 94 -13.87 22.63 -7.84
N ARG A 95 -12.62 23.06 -7.82
CA ARG A 95 -11.85 23.51 -8.97
C ARG A 95 -10.86 22.48 -9.50
N ALA A 96 -10.64 21.37 -8.77
CA ALA A 96 -9.63 20.39 -9.14
C ALA A 96 -9.98 19.69 -10.46
N GLY A 97 -8.97 19.50 -11.32
CA GLY A 97 -9.03 18.67 -12.51
C GLY A 97 -8.86 17.19 -12.19
N ALA A 98 -8.02 16.84 -11.21
CA ALA A 98 -7.77 15.46 -10.83
C ALA A 98 -7.75 15.24 -9.31
N PHE A 99 -8.25 14.05 -8.90
CA PHE A 99 -8.13 13.48 -7.56
C PHE A 99 -7.30 12.21 -7.63
N ILE A 100 -6.18 12.17 -6.93
CA ILE A 100 -5.23 11.07 -6.92
C ILE A 100 -5.26 10.37 -5.55
N VAL A 101 -5.65 9.10 -5.53
CA VAL A 101 -5.93 8.36 -4.30
C VAL A 101 -5.36 6.94 -4.35
N THR A 102 -5.14 6.34 -3.17
CA THR A 102 -4.70 4.95 -3.04
C THR A 102 -5.82 3.99 -2.71
N VAL A 103 -6.89 4.45 -2.06
CA VAL A 103 -8.05 3.61 -1.72
C VAL A 103 -9.31 4.11 -2.43
N ASN A 104 -9.80 5.28 -2.08
CA ASN A 104 -10.88 5.98 -2.77
C ASN A 104 -10.98 7.45 -2.28
N VAL A 105 -11.68 8.28 -3.03
CA VAL A 105 -11.81 9.72 -2.76
C VAL A 105 -12.46 9.97 -1.39
N ALA A 106 -13.54 9.25 -1.09
CA ALA A 106 -14.24 9.40 0.18
C ALA A 106 -13.36 9.07 1.38
N ARG A 107 -12.56 7.99 1.30
CA ARG A 107 -11.68 7.57 2.38
C ARG A 107 -10.44 8.45 2.50
N ASP A 108 -9.73 8.65 1.39
CA ASP A 108 -8.41 9.32 1.44
C ASP A 108 -8.53 10.82 1.59
N LEU A 109 -9.49 11.44 0.93
CA LEU A 109 -9.65 12.88 0.90
C LEU A 109 -10.81 13.40 1.75
N ASN A 110 -11.88 12.59 1.91
CA ASN A 110 -13.17 12.98 2.47
C ASN A 110 -13.71 14.29 1.84
N ILE A 111 -13.45 14.41 0.57
CA ILE A 111 -13.94 15.46 -0.29
C ILE A 111 -14.93 14.81 -1.23
N TYR A 112 -15.96 15.54 -1.60
CA TYR A 112 -16.91 15.06 -2.57
C TYR A 112 -16.33 15.24 -3.96
N PRO A 113 -16.23 14.15 -4.78
CA PRO A 113 -15.70 14.26 -6.13
C PRO A 113 -16.56 15.23 -6.91
N SER A 114 -15.92 16.25 -7.45
CA SER A 114 -16.61 17.22 -8.29
C SER A 114 -16.90 16.60 -9.67
N LYS A 115 -18.04 16.98 -10.27
CA LYS A 115 -18.35 16.56 -11.64
C LYS A 115 -17.23 16.95 -12.59
N ASN A 116 -16.92 16.10 -13.51
CA ASN A 116 -15.88 16.26 -14.55
C ASN A 116 -14.43 16.22 -14.03
N ALA A 117 -14.16 16.21 -12.73
CA ALA A 117 -12.81 15.92 -12.24
C ALA A 117 -12.46 14.44 -12.47
N LYS A 118 -11.22 14.19 -12.88
CA LYS A 118 -10.72 12.84 -13.13
C LYS A 118 -10.35 12.15 -11.80
N ILE A 119 -10.81 10.94 -11.58
CA ILE A 119 -10.41 10.13 -10.43
C ILE A 119 -9.35 9.16 -10.88
N VAL A 120 -8.15 9.30 -10.32
CA VAL A 120 -6.99 8.46 -10.55
C VAL A 120 -6.77 7.59 -9.33
N GLN A 121 -7.08 6.32 -9.46
CA GLN A 121 -6.92 5.31 -8.44
C GLN A 121 -5.56 4.62 -8.62
N LEU A 122 -4.63 4.88 -7.71
CA LEU A 122 -3.28 4.29 -7.79
C LEU A 122 -3.22 2.89 -7.14
N TRP A 123 -4.24 2.56 -6.33
CA TRP A 123 -4.27 1.39 -5.48
C TRP A 123 -3.04 1.29 -4.56
N HIS A 124 -2.93 0.18 -3.81
CA HIS A 124 -1.90 0.01 -2.78
C HIS A 124 -1.18 -1.34 -2.88
N GLY A 125 -1.09 -1.89 -4.08
CA GLY A 125 -0.26 -3.06 -4.38
C GLY A 125 -0.96 -4.16 -5.15
N THR A 126 -0.16 -5.10 -5.64
CA THR A 126 -0.59 -6.29 -6.36
C THR A 126 -1.40 -7.21 -5.43
N PRO A 127 -2.62 -7.60 -5.78
CA PRO A 127 -3.46 -8.41 -4.90
C PRO A 127 -3.09 -9.90 -4.97
N LEU A 128 -2.58 -10.45 -3.88
CA LEU A 128 -2.50 -11.90 -3.68
C LEU A 128 -3.88 -12.46 -3.33
N LYS A 129 -4.61 -11.73 -2.49
CA LYS A 129 -5.95 -12.07 -1.96
C LYS A 129 -7.04 -11.48 -2.83
N LYS A 130 -8.20 -12.16 -2.93
CA LYS A 130 -9.39 -11.58 -3.55
C LYS A 130 -9.77 -10.25 -2.88
N ILE A 131 -10.17 -9.27 -3.68
CA ILE A 131 -10.50 -7.91 -3.21
C ILE A 131 -11.85 -7.45 -3.74
N LEU A 132 -12.46 -6.49 -3.05
CA LEU A 132 -13.66 -5.75 -3.46
C LEU A 132 -14.83 -6.65 -3.90
N ILE A 133 -15.26 -6.54 -5.17
CA ILE A 133 -16.42 -7.27 -5.72
C ILE A 133 -16.17 -8.79 -5.72
N ASP A 134 -14.91 -9.21 -5.95
CA ASP A 134 -14.54 -10.64 -5.98
C ASP A 134 -14.63 -11.30 -4.59
N VAL A 135 -14.63 -10.49 -3.49
CA VAL A 135 -14.91 -10.98 -2.13
C VAL A 135 -16.42 -10.93 -1.86
N LYS A 136 -17.06 -9.80 -2.13
CA LYS A 136 -18.47 -9.58 -1.86
C LYS A 136 -19.05 -8.51 -2.77
N PRO A 137 -20.04 -8.85 -3.58
CA PRO A 137 -20.75 -7.87 -4.41
C PRO A 137 -21.48 -6.83 -3.53
N PRO A 138 -21.65 -5.60 -4.05
CA PRO A 138 -22.33 -4.53 -3.31
C PRO A 138 -23.78 -4.89 -3.01
N SER A 139 -24.18 -4.69 -1.76
CA SER A 139 -25.56 -4.96 -1.31
C SER A 139 -26.57 -4.04 -2.01
N GLN A 140 -27.85 -4.46 -2.03
CA GLN A 140 -28.95 -3.63 -2.59
C GLN A 140 -29.01 -2.25 -1.93
N LYS A 141 -28.77 -2.17 -0.62
CA LYS A 141 -28.70 -0.90 0.12
C LYS A 141 -27.61 0.03 -0.43
N ILE A 142 -26.43 -0.50 -0.74
CA ILE A 142 -25.32 0.30 -1.32
C ILE A 142 -25.70 0.76 -2.73
N LYS A 143 -26.34 -0.10 -3.54
CA LYS A 143 -26.80 0.27 -4.89
C LYS A 143 -27.84 1.39 -4.83
N LEU A 144 -28.81 1.31 -3.89
CA LEU A 144 -29.81 2.35 -3.68
C LEU A 144 -29.17 3.67 -3.21
N LEU A 145 -28.24 3.64 -2.27
CA LEU A 145 -27.52 4.84 -1.83
C LEU A 145 -26.75 5.51 -2.97
N LYS A 146 -26.10 4.73 -3.81
CA LYS A 146 -25.38 5.24 -5.00
C LYS A 146 -26.33 5.82 -6.05
N PHE A 147 -27.53 5.31 -6.15
CA PHE A 147 -28.57 5.86 -7.03
C PHE A 147 -29.11 7.19 -6.48
N LEU A 148 -29.40 7.28 -5.18
CA LEU A 148 -29.93 8.50 -4.54
C LEU A 148 -28.86 9.60 -4.40
N PHE A 149 -27.59 9.23 -4.26
CA PHE A 149 -26.46 10.13 -4.05
C PHE A 149 -25.38 9.86 -5.11
N PRO A 150 -25.51 10.45 -6.32
CA PRO A 150 -24.64 10.14 -7.46
C PRO A 150 -23.14 10.38 -7.22
N TYR A 151 -22.76 11.29 -6.32
CA TYR A 151 -21.37 11.54 -5.96
C TYR A 151 -20.70 10.34 -5.25
N LEU A 152 -21.48 9.40 -4.72
CA LEU A 152 -20.93 8.15 -4.16
C LEU A 152 -20.47 7.17 -5.25
N ASN A 153 -20.81 7.43 -6.51
CA ASN A 153 -20.28 6.70 -7.64
C ASN A 153 -18.92 7.30 -8.01
N GLU A 154 -17.87 6.78 -7.43
CA GLU A 154 -16.52 7.15 -7.85
C GLU A 154 -16.27 6.60 -9.26
N ASN A 155 -16.47 7.45 -10.26
CA ASN A 155 -16.21 7.08 -11.65
C ASN A 155 -14.70 7.13 -11.91
N ILE A 156 -14.01 6.02 -11.58
CA ILE A 156 -12.57 5.91 -11.78
C ILE A 156 -12.24 6.14 -13.25
N SER A 157 -11.43 7.16 -13.52
CA SER A 157 -10.96 7.50 -14.86
C SER A 157 -9.72 6.69 -15.24
N ILE A 158 -8.81 6.49 -14.27
CA ILE A 158 -7.61 5.66 -14.41
C ILE A 158 -7.48 4.81 -13.14
N LEU A 159 -7.23 3.51 -13.31
CA LEU A 159 -6.73 2.59 -12.30
C LEU A 159 -5.35 2.09 -12.74
N THR A 160 -4.32 2.26 -11.91
CA THR A 160 -2.96 1.79 -12.23
C THR A 160 -2.81 0.30 -11.91
N ALA A 161 -2.10 -0.42 -12.75
CA ALA A 161 -1.75 -1.81 -12.56
C ALA A 161 -0.26 -2.05 -12.85
N ALA A 162 0.36 -3.00 -12.13
CA ALA A 162 1.78 -3.30 -12.30
C ALA A 162 2.04 -4.18 -13.54
N SER A 163 1.07 -5.01 -13.95
CA SER A 163 1.21 -5.92 -15.10
C SER A 163 -0.14 -6.26 -15.74
N SER A 164 -0.09 -6.97 -16.86
CA SER A 164 -1.28 -7.52 -17.51
C SER A 164 -2.00 -8.56 -16.63
N GLU A 165 -1.27 -9.32 -15.81
CA GLU A 165 -1.86 -10.28 -14.88
C GLU A 165 -2.63 -9.58 -13.76
N VAL A 166 -2.08 -8.49 -13.22
CA VAL A 166 -2.77 -7.64 -12.23
C VAL A 166 -4.00 -6.98 -12.85
N LYS A 167 -3.89 -6.46 -14.08
CA LYS A 167 -5.01 -5.87 -14.83
C LYS A 167 -6.19 -6.84 -14.94
N LYS A 168 -5.95 -8.13 -15.24
CA LYS A 168 -7.01 -9.15 -15.31
C LYS A 168 -7.81 -9.26 -14.01
N LYS A 169 -7.15 -9.22 -12.85
CA LYS A 169 -7.82 -9.28 -11.54
C LYS A 169 -8.58 -7.99 -11.24
N TYR A 170 -8.07 -6.84 -11.66
CA TYR A 170 -8.72 -5.57 -11.43
C TYR A 170 -10.00 -5.39 -12.27
N ILE A 171 -10.09 -5.99 -13.45
CA ILE A 171 -11.32 -5.96 -14.26
C ILE A 171 -12.50 -6.51 -13.47
N THR A 172 -12.36 -7.66 -12.81
CA THR A 172 -13.42 -8.28 -12.02
C THR A 172 -13.60 -7.59 -10.68
N ALA A 173 -12.50 -7.32 -9.97
CA ALA A 173 -12.52 -6.77 -8.63
C ALA A 173 -13.13 -5.36 -8.55
N PHE A 174 -12.86 -4.50 -9.52
CA PHE A 174 -13.39 -3.13 -9.57
C PHE A 174 -14.64 -3.01 -10.42
N GLY A 175 -14.89 -3.95 -11.33
CA GLY A 175 -16.03 -3.91 -12.25
C GLY A 175 -16.03 -2.69 -13.15
N ILE A 176 -14.86 -2.25 -13.62
CA ILE A 176 -14.67 -1.09 -14.50
C ILE A 176 -14.19 -1.52 -15.89
N ASP A 177 -14.38 -0.61 -16.84
CA ASP A 177 -13.91 -0.79 -18.21
C ASP A 177 -12.41 -1.09 -18.25
N PRO A 178 -11.96 -2.18 -18.94
CA PRO A 178 -10.55 -2.52 -19.09
C PRO A 178 -9.68 -1.39 -19.66
N GLU A 179 -10.23 -0.50 -20.50
CA GLU A 179 -9.51 0.63 -21.09
C GLU A 179 -9.08 1.68 -20.04
N ARG A 180 -9.76 1.72 -18.89
CA ARG A 180 -9.41 2.60 -17.77
C ARG A 180 -8.33 2.00 -16.88
N ILE A 181 -7.98 0.72 -17.03
CA ILE A 181 -6.91 0.07 -16.28
C ILE A 181 -5.62 0.18 -17.08
N LYS A 182 -4.72 1.05 -16.62
CA LYS A 182 -3.45 1.35 -17.29
C LYS A 182 -2.30 0.59 -16.66
N ILE A 183 -1.53 -0.11 -17.48
CA ILE A 183 -0.34 -0.82 -17.02
C ILE A 183 0.81 0.20 -16.99
N THR A 184 1.03 0.80 -15.83
CA THR A 184 2.03 1.85 -15.62
C THR A 184 3.14 1.43 -14.65
N GLY A 185 2.97 0.32 -13.95
CA GLY A 185 3.67 0.05 -12.70
C GLY A 185 3.10 0.89 -11.55
N TYR A 186 3.72 0.81 -10.39
CA TYR A 186 3.32 1.56 -9.20
C TYR A 186 4.33 2.67 -8.88
N PRO A 187 3.90 3.93 -8.68
CA PRO A 187 4.79 5.06 -8.38
C PRO A 187 5.80 4.81 -7.26
N ARG A 188 5.40 4.11 -6.19
CA ARG A 188 6.26 3.81 -5.04
C ARG A 188 7.46 2.93 -5.40
N ASN A 189 7.37 2.15 -6.46
CA ASN A 189 8.44 1.26 -6.90
C ASN A 189 9.62 2.02 -7.49
N ASP A 190 9.45 3.26 -7.95
CA ASP A 190 10.55 4.11 -8.39
C ASP A 190 11.53 4.41 -7.24
N GLY A 191 11.05 4.41 -5.98
CA GLY A 191 11.88 4.60 -4.80
C GLY A 191 12.72 3.39 -4.41
N LEU A 192 12.40 2.19 -4.89
CA LEU A 192 13.10 0.96 -4.51
C LEU A 192 14.55 0.91 -5.06
N HIS A 193 14.82 1.54 -6.18
CA HIS A 193 16.14 1.55 -6.80
C HIS A 193 17.08 2.64 -6.26
N SER A 194 16.64 3.39 -5.23
CA SER A 194 17.52 4.35 -4.56
C SER A 194 18.71 3.61 -3.92
N PRO A 195 19.91 4.21 -3.95
CA PRO A 195 21.09 3.61 -3.32
C PRO A 195 20.85 3.28 -1.85
N LYS A 196 21.42 2.16 -1.37
CA LYS A 196 21.38 1.82 0.05
C LYS A 196 21.94 2.99 0.89
N LYS A 197 21.20 3.37 1.93
CA LYS A 197 21.60 4.47 2.82
C LYS A 197 22.62 4.03 3.87
N ILE A 198 22.61 2.74 4.21
CA ILE A 198 23.46 2.20 5.29
C ILE A 198 24.11 0.92 4.80
N THR A 199 25.44 0.91 4.75
CA THR A 199 26.25 -0.31 4.56
C THR A 199 26.86 -0.68 5.91
N THR A 200 26.55 -1.87 6.41
CA THR A 200 27.12 -2.48 7.62
C THR A 200 27.64 -3.87 7.27
N ASP A 201 28.59 -4.40 8.03
CA ASP A 201 29.09 -5.77 7.84
C ASP A 201 28.00 -6.80 8.17
N ASP A 202 27.13 -6.50 9.16
CA ASP A 202 26.02 -7.36 9.53
C ASP A 202 24.87 -7.27 8.52
N LYS A 203 24.24 -8.43 8.24
CA LYS A 203 23.11 -8.55 7.35
C LYS A 203 21.81 -8.10 8.01
N LYS A 204 20.90 -7.55 7.24
CA LYS A 204 19.62 -7.02 7.72
C LYS A 204 18.46 -7.69 7.01
N GLY A 205 17.56 -8.29 7.78
CA GLY A 205 16.27 -8.78 7.32
C GLY A 205 15.14 -7.89 7.80
N ILE A 206 14.12 -7.71 6.96
CA ILE A 206 12.87 -7.08 7.37
C ILE A 206 11.76 -8.13 7.41
N TYR A 207 11.02 -8.19 8.53
CA TYR A 207 9.88 -9.09 8.69
C TYR A 207 8.59 -8.28 8.72
N LEU A 208 7.74 -8.51 7.72
CA LEU A 208 6.47 -7.83 7.50
C LEU A 208 5.33 -8.85 7.48
N PRO A 209 4.85 -9.34 8.65
CA PRO A 209 3.73 -10.27 8.72
C PRO A 209 2.42 -9.58 8.36
N THR A 210 1.48 -10.34 7.79
CA THR A 210 0.12 -9.87 7.51
C THR A 210 -0.72 -9.92 8.79
N PHE A 211 -1.50 -8.87 9.04
CA PHE A 211 -2.54 -8.86 10.08
C PHE A 211 -3.63 -9.89 9.80
N ARG A 212 -4.08 -10.61 10.84
CA ARG A 212 -5.26 -11.49 10.79
C ARG A 212 -6.45 -10.76 11.40
N LYS A 213 -7.55 -10.76 10.68
CA LYS A 213 -8.75 -10.05 11.10
C LYS A 213 -9.72 -10.97 11.85
N GLU A 214 -9.84 -12.20 11.38
CA GLU A 214 -10.90 -13.11 11.85
C GLU A 214 -10.45 -13.95 13.05
N TYR A 215 -9.14 -14.03 13.36
CA TYR A 215 -8.61 -14.75 14.51
C TYR A 215 -7.36 -14.08 15.10
N ASN A 216 -7.06 -14.43 16.36
CA ASN A 216 -5.87 -13.92 17.04
C ASN A 216 -4.62 -14.66 16.56
N TYR A 217 -3.71 -13.95 15.93
CA TYR A 217 -2.47 -14.49 15.40
C TYR A 217 -1.27 -13.79 16.05
N ASN A 218 -0.33 -14.62 16.50
CA ASN A 218 0.91 -14.12 17.07
C ASN A 218 2.10 -14.94 16.54
N ILE A 219 2.97 -14.32 15.77
CA ILE A 219 4.15 -14.97 15.19
C ILE A 219 5.06 -15.65 16.20
N PHE A 220 5.04 -15.19 17.47
CA PHE A 220 5.86 -15.74 18.54
C PHE A 220 5.29 -17.01 19.19
N GLN A 221 4.14 -17.51 18.78
CA GLN A 221 3.56 -18.76 19.27
C GLN A 221 4.08 -19.99 18.52
N TYR A 222 4.79 -19.83 17.40
CA TYR A 222 5.26 -20.90 16.54
C TYR A 222 6.71 -21.28 16.85
N ASN A 223 6.92 -22.01 17.94
CA ASN A 223 8.25 -22.48 18.39
C ASN A 223 9.29 -21.37 18.60
N PHE A 224 8.84 -20.16 18.95
CA PHE A 224 9.75 -19.06 19.26
C PHE A 224 10.45 -19.27 20.59
N ASN A 225 11.75 -19.48 20.54
CA ASN A 225 12.62 -19.52 21.73
C ASN A 225 13.61 -18.35 21.62
N PHE A 226 13.42 -17.36 22.49
CA PHE A 226 14.21 -16.11 22.45
C PHE A 226 15.72 -16.38 22.47
N GLN A 227 16.21 -17.21 23.40
CA GLN A 227 17.65 -17.47 23.53
C GLN A 227 18.23 -18.18 22.31
N LYS A 228 17.48 -19.12 21.74
CA LYS A 228 17.89 -19.83 20.51
C LYS A 228 17.95 -18.85 19.34
N VAL A 229 16.90 -18.05 19.15
CA VAL A 229 16.83 -17.06 18.06
C VAL A 229 17.96 -16.04 18.16
N GLU A 230 18.16 -15.46 19.36
CA GLU A 230 19.20 -14.48 19.65
C GLU A 230 20.60 -15.05 19.33
N ASN A 231 20.90 -16.28 19.79
CA ASN A 231 22.18 -16.93 19.53
C ASN A 231 22.38 -17.25 18.03
N SER A 232 21.35 -17.72 17.35
CA SER A 232 21.43 -18.04 15.91
C SER A 232 21.68 -16.78 15.09
N LEU A 233 20.94 -15.70 15.33
CA LEU A 233 21.12 -14.42 14.64
C LEU A 233 22.51 -13.83 14.91
N LYS A 234 22.98 -13.91 16.16
CA LYS A 234 24.37 -13.50 16.51
C LYS A 234 25.41 -14.27 15.71
N ASN A 235 25.29 -15.59 15.64
CA ASN A 235 26.26 -16.44 14.94
C ASN A 235 26.28 -16.18 13.43
N MET A 236 25.12 -15.82 12.86
CA MET A 236 24.99 -15.46 11.44
C MET A 236 25.38 -14.01 11.14
N GLY A 237 25.56 -13.13 12.14
CA GLY A 237 25.73 -11.69 11.94
C GLY A 237 24.49 -11.06 11.30
N VAL A 238 23.29 -11.38 11.81
CA VAL A 238 22.02 -10.96 11.21
C VAL A 238 21.18 -10.16 12.20
N HIS A 239 20.65 -9.03 11.74
CA HIS A 239 19.63 -8.26 12.45
C HIS A 239 18.27 -8.40 11.76
N ILE A 240 17.22 -8.70 12.52
CA ILE A 240 15.84 -8.77 12.02
C ILE A 240 15.05 -7.57 12.53
N TYR A 241 14.46 -6.82 11.62
CA TYR A 241 13.57 -5.69 11.88
C TYR A 241 12.14 -6.11 11.63
N ILE A 242 11.33 -6.17 12.68
CA ILE A 242 9.95 -6.65 12.62
C ILE A 242 9.00 -5.46 12.72
N GLN A 243 8.19 -5.24 11.69
CA GLN A 243 7.09 -4.28 11.74
C GLN A 243 5.76 -5.03 11.85
N LEU A 244 5.20 -5.04 13.05
CA LEU A 244 3.89 -5.59 13.30
C LEU A 244 2.79 -4.59 12.92
N HIS A 245 1.60 -5.11 12.60
CA HIS A 245 0.43 -4.24 12.50
C HIS A 245 0.08 -3.69 13.89
N PRO A 246 -0.38 -2.43 14.03
CA PRO A 246 -0.72 -1.85 15.34
C PRO A 246 -1.76 -2.64 16.16
N LEU A 247 -2.58 -3.47 15.51
CA LEU A 247 -3.53 -4.36 16.18
C LEU A 247 -2.95 -5.73 16.59
N ASP A 248 -1.76 -6.09 16.10
CA ASP A 248 -1.01 -7.29 16.45
C ASP A 248 0.01 -7.02 17.56
N ASP A 249 -0.23 -6.00 18.37
CA ASP A 249 0.70 -5.59 19.41
C ASP A 249 0.96 -6.76 20.38
N PRO A 250 2.22 -7.27 20.46
CA PRO A 250 2.54 -8.33 21.39
C PRO A 250 2.29 -7.85 22.82
N ASP A 251 1.91 -8.75 23.70
CA ASP A 251 1.72 -8.41 25.09
C ASP A 251 2.99 -7.75 25.69
N ASN A 252 2.83 -7.01 26.78
CA ASN A 252 3.93 -6.28 27.42
C ASN A 252 5.13 -7.17 27.79
N LYS A 253 4.92 -8.47 27.97
CA LYS A 253 5.97 -9.44 28.28
C LYS A 253 6.87 -9.67 27.06
N PHE A 254 6.28 -9.91 25.88
CA PHE A 254 7.03 -10.05 24.63
C PHE A 254 7.74 -8.77 24.23
N ARG A 255 7.10 -7.60 24.37
CA ARG A 255 7.76 -6.31 24.12
C ARG A 255 8.99 -6.12 24.98
N ARG A 256 8.93 -6.42 26.29
CA ARG A 256 10.08 -6.34 27.18
C ARG A 256 11.18 -7.33 26.81
N LEU A 257 10.81 -8.56 26.47
CA LEU A 257 11.76 -9.57 26.04
C LEU A 257 12.50 -9.12 24.77
N LEU A 258 11.76 -8.67 23.75
CA LEU A 258 12.34 -8.24 22.47
C LEU A 258 13.12 -6.93 22.60
N SER A 259 12.74 -6.03 23.52
CA SER A 259 13.50 -4.78 23.77
C SER A 259 14.89 -5.04 24.38
N SER A 260 15.14 -6.24 24.94
CA SER A 260 16.48 -6.63 25.43
C SER A 260 17.34 -7.29 24.34
N SER A 261 16.78 -7.61 23.18
CA SER A 261 17.52 -8.21 22.07
C SER A 261 18.47 -7.21 21.42
N LYS A 262 19.63 -7.73 21.02
CA LYS A 262 20.59 -6.98 20.19
C LYS A 262 20.37 -7.21 18.70
N PHE A 263 19.68 -8.26 18.32
CA PHE A 263 19.54 -8.72 16.94
C PHE A 263 18.09 -8.69 16.42
N ILE A 264 17.09 -8.54 17.32
CA ILE A 264 15.67 -8.41 16.95
C ILE A 264 15.19 -7.01 17.32
N HIS A 265 14.67 -6.28 16.34
CA HIS A 265 14.23 -4.90 16.48
C HIS A 265 12.75 -4.79 16.12
N ILE A 266 11.89 -4.44 17.08
CA ILE A 266 10.50 -4.06 16.77
C ILE A 266 10.52 -2.61 16.34
N VAL A 267 10.03 -2.35 15.13
CA VAL A 267 10.11 -1.05 14.47
C VAL A 267 8.75 -0.60 13.94
N GLU A 268 8.60 0.70 13.77
CA GLU A 268 7.47 1.31 13.08
C GLU A 268 8.01 2.31 12.05
N PHE A 269 7.84 1.99 10.78
CA PHE A 269 8.22 2.86 9.68
C PHE A 269 7.00 3.59 9.14
N ASP A 270 7.10 4.89 8.96
CA ASP A 270 6.04 5.70 8.33
C ASP A 270 5.78 5.25 6.89
N ASP A 271 6.85 4.91 6.17
CA ASP A 271 6.82 4.46 4.78
C ASP A 271 7.91 3.41 4.55
N VAL A 272 7.51 2.14 4.58
CA VAL A 272 8.41 0.99 4.39
C VAL A 272 9.09 0.98 3.02
N TYR A 273 8.42 1.51 1.97
CA TYR A 273 8.98 1.52 0.62
C TYR A 273 10.23 2.39 0.48
N SER A 274 10.38 3.39 1.35
CA SER A 274 11.56 4.27 1.35
C SER A 274 12.83 3.60 1.88
N ILE A 275 12.73 2.40 2.46
CA ILE A 275 13.81 1.69 3.14
C ILE A 275 13.94 0.21 2.74
N LEU A 276 13.00 -0.33 1.95
CA LEU A 276 13.02 -1.76 1.58
C LEU A 276 14.36 -2.17 0.94
N ASN A 277 14.99 -1.30 0.16
CA ASN A 277 16.28 -1.60 -0.45
C ASN A 277 17.44 -1.64 0.54
N ASP A 278 17.28 -1.09 1.75
CA ASP A 278 18.33 -1.15 2.80
C ASP A 278 18.48 -2.55 3.40
N PHE A 279 17.49 -3.43 3.21
CA PHE A 279 17.49 -4.79 3.72
C PHE A 279 18.07 -5.79 2.70
N ASP A 280 18.76 -6.80 3.21
CA ASP A 280 19.38 -7.85 2.40
C ASP A 280 18.39 -8.95 2.02
N PHE A 281 17.34 -9.17 2.83
CA PHE A 281 16.26 -10.11 2.57
C PHE A 281 14.94 -9.67 3.22
N LEU A 282 13.82 -10.19 2.69
CA LEU A 282 12.47 -9.99 3.21
C LEU A 282 11.96 -11.29 3.83
N ILE A 283 11.35 -11.18 5.01
CA ILE A 283 10.50 -12.22 5.59
C ILE A 283 9.07 -11.72 5.55
N THR A 284 8.16 -12.54 5.03
CA THR A 284 6.73 -12.19 4.97
C THR A 284 5.87 -13.45 4.85
N ASP A 285 4.56 -13.30 4.74
CA ASP A 285 3.61 -14.41 4.61
C ASP A 285 2.62 -14.17 3.45
N PHE A 286 1.50 -13.48 3.69
CA PHE A 286 0.45 -13.19 2.70
C PHE A 286 0.40 -11.71 2.30
N SER A 287 1.43 -10.94 2.63
CA SER A 287 1.50 -9.51 2.32
C SER A 287 1.84 -9.26 0.85
N SER A 288 1.17 -8.30 0.24
CA SER A 288 1.45 -7.89 -1.14
C SER A 288 2.80 -7.21 -1.33
N VAL A 289 3.50 -6.87 -0.24
CA VAL A 289 4.80 -6.17 -0.30
C VAL A 289 5.86 -6.97 -1.04
N TYR A 290 5.79 -8.31 -1.01
CA TYR A 290 6.79 -9.13 -1.68
C TYR A 290 6.74 -8.96 -3.21
N PHE A 291 5.58 -8.68 -3.81
CA PHE A 291 5.50 -8.41 -5.24
C PHE A 291 6.33 -7.20 -5.67
N ASP A 292 6.38 -6.17 -4.81
CA ASP A 292 7.23 -5.00 -5.03
C ASP A 292 8.70 -5.34 -4.73
N TYR A 293 8.96 -6.12 -3.67
CA TYR A 293 10.32 -6.54 -3.30
C TYR A 293 11.00 -7.42 -4.36
N LEU A 294 10.23 -8.14 -5.18
CA LEU A 294 10.75 -8.91 -6.33
C LEU A 294 11.58 -8.05 -7.30
N LEU A 295 11.30 -6.75 -7.39
CA LEU A 295 12.08 -5.80 -8.21
C LEU A 295 13.54 -5.68 -7.74
N LEU A 296 13.82 -5.97 -6.48
CA LEU A 296 15.16 -5.93 -5.91
C LEU A 296 15.97 -7.21 -6.19
N GLU A 297 15.34 -8.28 -6.67
CA GLU A 297 15.94 -9.60 -6.91
C GLU A 297 16.71 -10.16 -5.71
N LYS A 298 16.33 -9.76 -4.50
CA LYS A 298 16.89 -10.23 -3.24
C LYS A 298 16.11 -11.41 -2.67
N PRO A 299 16.70 -12.20 -1.76
CA PRO A 299 16.02 -13.32 -1.12
C PRO A 299 14.71 -12.91 -0.43
N ILE A 300 13.68 -13.75 -0.58
CA ILE A 300 12.40 -13.63 0.11
C ILE A 300 12.15 -14.95 0.81
N ILE A 301 11.94 -14.92 2.12
CA ILE A 301 11.61 -16.08 2.93
C ILE A 301 10.15 -15.93 3.34
N PHE A 302 9.35 -16.93 3.04
CA PHE A 302 7.94 -16.93 3.42
C PHE A 302 7.76 -17.67 4.73
N ALA A 303 7.06 -17.04 5.68
CA ALA A 303 6.76 -17.56 7.01
C ALA A 303 5.24 -17.69 7.23
N PRO A 304 4.53 -18.48 6.39
CA PRO A 304 3.09 -18.70 6.52
C PRO A 304 2.81 -19.75 7.61
N PHE A 305 3.17 -19.45 8.86
CA PHE A 305 3.08 -20.38 9.97
C PHE A 305 1.68 -20.96 10.20
N ASP A 306 0.66 -20.24 9.75
CA ASP A 306 -0.76 -20.57 9.88
C ASP A 306 -1.46 -20.78 8.53
N LEU A 307 -0.73 -21.26 7.49
CA LEU A 307 -1.23 -21.32 6.12
C LEU A 307 -2.62 -21.95 5.99
N GLU A 308 -2.84 -23.11 6.60
CA GLU A 308 -4.12 -23.82 6.50
C GLU A 308 -5.27 -23.02 7.14
N THR A 309 -5.04 -22.47 8.34
CA THR A 309 -6.01 -21.60 9.04
C THR A 309 -6.28 -20.35 8.24
N TYR A 310 -5.23 -19.73 7.69
CA TYR A 310 -5.39 -18.52 6.88
C TYR A 310 -6.26 -18.75 5.63
N LEU A 311 -6.03 -19.84 4.92
CA LEU A 311 -6.80 -20.18 3.72
C LEU A 311 -8.27 -20.53 4.03
N SER A 312 -8.55 -21.07 5.21
CA SER A 312 -9.92 -21.43 5.64
C SER A 312 -10.70 -20.27 6.26
N GLU A 313 -10.05 -19.39 7.01
CA GLU A 313 -10.73 -18.40 7.87
C GLU A 313 -10.69 -16.97 7.32
N GLU A 314 -9.61 -16.59 6.59
CA GLU A 314 -9.42 -15.20 6.18
C GLU A 314 -9.99 -14.89 4.80
N ARG A 315 -9.24 -15.14 3.75
CA ARG A 315 -9.63 -14.78 2.38
C ARG A 315 -9.09 -15.75 1.36
N GLU A 316 -9.90 -16.04 0.37
CA GLU A 316 -9.44 -16.74 -0.82
C GLU A 316 -8.35 -15.95 -1.55
N LEU A 317 -7.39 -16.69 -2.09
CA LEU A 317 -6.32 -16.13 -2.91
C LEU A 317 -6.74 -16.12 -4.40
N TYR A 318 -6.14 -15.22 -5.18
CA TYR A 318 -6.28 -15.21 -6.64
C TYR A 318 -5.45 -16.27 -7.34
N TYR A 319 -4.41 -16.78 -6.64
CA TYR A 319 -3.40 -17.66 -7.19
C TYR A 319 -3.14 -18.81 -6.22
N ASP A 320 -2.67 -19.93 -6.74
CA ASP A 320 -2.05 -20.93 -5.89
C ASP A 320 -0.85 -20.31 -5.16
N TYR A 321 -0.84 -20.44 -3.84
CA TYR A 321 0.15 -19.78 -2.98
C TYR A 321 1.59 -20.16 -3.36
N TYR A 322 1.84 -21.45 -3.56
CA TYR A 322 3.19 -21.92 -3.85
C TYR A 322 3.68 -21.51 -5.24
N SER A 323 2.79 -21.35 -6.20
CA SER A 323 3.14 -20.97 -7.57
C SER A 323 3.64 -19.52 -7.71
N VAL A 324 3.23 -18.62 -6.79
CA VAL A 324 3.53 -17.19 -6.85
C VAL A 324 4.41 -16.66 -5.71
N THR A 325 4.83 -17.53 -4.78
CA THR A 325 5.71 -17.18 -3.68
C THR A 325 7.11 -17.77 -3.89
N PRO A 326 8.00 -17.08 -4.63
CA PRO A 326 9.30 -17.60 -5.01
C PRO A 326 10.31 -17.48 -3.87
N GLY A 327 10.49 -18.56 -3.12
CA GLY A 327 11.39 -18.62 -1.97
C GLY A 327 11.02 -19.76 -1.04
N PRO A 328 11.80 -20.05 -0.01
CA PRO A 328 11.51 -21.10 0.97
C PRO A 328 10.29 -20.72 1.82
N LYS A 329 9.63 -21.73 2.41
CA LYS A 329 8.47 -21.59 3.30
C LYS A 329 8.79 -22.23 4.64
N ALA A 330 8.89 -21.41 5.68
CA ALA A 330 9.07 -21.86 7.04
C ALA A 330 7.72 -22.04 7.74
N LYS A 331 7.58 -23.10 8.51
CA LYS A 331 6.37 -23.43 9.28
C LYS A 331 6.44 -22.93 10.74
N ASP A 332 7.64 -22.63 11.19
CA ASP A 332 7.90 -22.09 12.52
C ASP A 332 9.24 -21.35 12.58
N TRP A 333 9.60 -20.82 13.75
CA TRP A 333 10.85 -20.09 13.95
C TRP A 333 12.11 -20.95 13.78
N ASN A 334 12.05 -22.25 14.00
CA ASN A 334 13.23 -23.11 13.80
C ASN A 334 13.53 -23.22 12.31
N GLU A 335 12.52 -23.60 11.50
CA GLU A 335 12.67 -23.63 10.04
C GLU A 335 13.01 -22.24 9.48
N LEU A 336 12.44 -21.16 10.05
CA LEU A 336 12.75 -19.80 9.62
C LEU A 336 14.24 -19.44 9.78
N LEU A 337 14.86 -19.82 10.90
CA LEU A 337 16.29 -19.59 11.13
C LEU A 337 17.16 -20.38 10.14
N ASP A 338 16.81 -21.65 9.89
CA ASP A 338 17.51 -22.50 8.94
C ASP A 338 17.43 -21.91 7.51
N GLU A 339 16.25 -21.40 7.11
CA GLU A 339 16.05 -20.79 5.79
C GLU A 339 16.72 -19.41 5.66
N ILE A 340 16.86 -18.66 6.75
CA ILE A 340 17.66 -17.40 6.76
C ILE A 340 19.13 -17.76 6.48
N GLU A 341 19.71 -18.73 7.20
CA GLU A 341 21.09 -19.14 7.02
C GLU A 341 21.34 -19.64 5.59
N GLU A 342 20.48 -20.52 5.08
CA GLU A 342 20.60 -21.05 3.71
C GLU A 342 20.46 -19.95 2.65
N SER A 343 19.50 -19.01 2.81
CA SER A 343 19.29 -17.92 1.87
C SER A 343 20.46 -16.92 1.83
N LEU A 344 21.16 -16.73 2.95
CA LEU A 344 22.35 -15.89 3.01
C LEU A 344 23.59 -16.60 2.41
N ARG A 345 23.67 -17.92 2.60
CA ARG A 345 24.75 -18.74 2.04
C ARG A 345 24.63 -18.92 0.54
N LYS A 346 23.41 -19.03 0.01
CA LYS A 346 23.10 -19.27 -1.41
C LYS A 346 22.00 -18.33 -1.90
N PRO A 347 22.22 -17.02 -1.98
CA PRO A 347 21.20 -16.04 -2.34
C PRO A 347 20.62 -16.25 -3.74
N GLU A 348 21.35 -16.90 -4.62
CA GLU A 348 20.94 -17.22 -6.00
C GLU A 348 19.99 -18.43 -6.11
N LYS A 349 19.82 -19.23 -5.03
CA LYS A 349 19.06 -20.49 -5.04
C LYS A 349 17.65 -20.33 -5.63
N TYR A 350 16.97 -19.23 -5.33
CA TYR A 350 15.61 -18.94 -5.78
C TYR A 350 15.54 -17.83 -6.84
N LEU A 351 16.69 -17.35 -7.35
CA LEU A 351 16.73 -16.17 -8.23
C LEU A 351 15.92 -16.38 -9.53
N ASN A 352 15.96 -17.58 -10.11
CA ASN A 352 15.19 -17.89 -11.34
C ASN A 352 13.68 -17.81 -11.07
N ASP A 353 13.22 -18.33 -9.94
CA ASP A 353 11.80 -18.24 -9.54
C ASP A 353 11.40 -16.80 -9.21
N ILE A 354 12.27 -16.05 -8.52
CA ILE A 354 12.08 -14.62 -8.26
C ILE A 354 11.90 -13.87 -9.59
N LYS A 355 12.77 -14.07 -10.57
CA LYS A 355 12.68 -13.46 -11.90
C LYS A 355 11.42 -13.87 -12.65
N ARG A 356 11.04 -15.15 -12.59
CA ARG A 356 9.81 -15.64 -13.21
C ARG A 356 8.58 -14.93 -12.65
N VAL A 357 8.46 -14.87 -11.32
CA VAL A 357 7.31 -14.23 -10.66
C VAL A 357 7.36 -12.69 -10.82
N LYS A 358 8.56 -12.08 -10.74
CA LYS A 358 8.76 -10.67 -11.05
C LYS A 358 8.18 -10.32 -12.44
N ASN A 359 8.56 -11.05 -13.47
CA ASN A 359 8.12 -10.79 -14.85
C ASN A 359 6.61 -10.99 -15.04
N LEU A 360 5.97 -11.83 -14.23
CA LEU A 360 4.52 -12.02 -14.27
C LEU A 360 3.77 -10.82 -13.66
N PHE A 361 4.27 -10.28 -12.56
CA PHE A 361 3.56 -9.28 -11.77
C PHE A 361 4.06 -7.84 -11.95
N ASN A 362 5.28 -7.62 -12.44
CA ASN A 362 5.86 -6.31 -12.69
C ASN A 362 6.32 -6.22 -14.15
N LYS A 363 5.62 -5.40 -14.93
CA LYS A 363 5.97 -5.18 -16.33
C LYS A 363 7.21 -4.29 -16.48
N TYR A 364 7.41 -3.36 -15.57
CA TYR A 364 8.45 -2.33 -15.63
C TYR A 364 9.39 -2.45 -14.43
N ASP A 365 10.68 -2.22 -14.70
CA ASP A 365 11.78 -2.24 -13.74
C ASP A 365 12.81 -1.15 -14.13
N ASP A 366 12.33 0.08 -14.33
CA ASP A 366 13.08 1.18 -14.96
C ASP A 366 12.98 2.52 -14.20
N CYS A 367 12.34 2.55 -13.03
CA CYS A 367 12.12 3.75 -12.21
C CYS A 367 11.31 4.87 -12.89
N GLU A 368 10.51 4.56 -13.92
CA GLU A 368 9.73 5.53 -14.67
C GLU A 368 8.21 5.40 -14.45
N ASN A 369 7.81 4.72 -13.37
CA ASN A 369 6.38 4.48 -13.10
C ASN A 369 5.64 5.80 -12.84
N CYS A 370 6.23 6.73 -12.09
CA CYS A 370 5.65 8.05 -11.85
C CYS A 370 5.42 8.81 -13.16
N GLN A 371 6.39 8.78 -14.08
CA GLN A 371 6.28 9.44 -15.37
C GLN A 371 5.17 8.85 -16.22
N ARG A 372 5.08 7.50 -16.26
CA ARG A 372 3.99 6.82 -17.02
C ARG A 372 2.62 7.19 -16.46
N VAL A 373 2.46 7.19 -15.14
CA VAL A 373 1.20 7.60 -14.51
C VAL A 373 0.87 9.06 -14.80
N PHE A 374 1.86 9.95 -14.70
CA PHE A 374 1.69 11.36 -15.02
C PHE A 374 1.20 11.55 -16.47
N ASN A 375 1.82 10.88 -17.44
CA ASN A 375 1.44 10.95 -18.84
C ASN A 375 0.01 10.46 -19.08
N GLU A 376 -0.41 9.33 -18.46
CA GLU A 376 -1.78 8.84 -18.55
C GLU A 376 -2.80 9.83 -17.97
N ILE A 377 -2.46 10.54 -16.89
CA ILE A 377 -3.32 11.58 -16.32
C ILE A 377 -3.43 12.78 -17.28
N LYS A 378 -2.31 13.25 -17.84
CA LYS A 378 -2.31 14.37 -18.79
C LYS A 378 -3.11 14.07 -20.05
N ASN A 379 -3.10 12.83 -20.54
CA ASN A 379 -3.83 12.41 -21.71
C ASN A 379 -5.36 12.45 -21.56
N ILE A 380 -5.88 12.46 -20.32
CA ILE A 380 -7.32 12.46 -20.07
C ILE A 380 -7.86 13.79 -19.52
N LEU A 381 -6.97 14.73 -19.16
CA LEU A 381 -7.31 16.10 -18.76
C LEU A 381 -7.42 17.03 -19.96
#